data_9aeff5d6863461994adaa7e7cb96a43d
#
_entry.id   9aeff5d6863461994adaa7e7cb96a43d
#
_cell.length_a   1.000
_cell.length_b   1.000
_cell.length_c   1.000
_cell.angle_alpha   90.00
_cell.angle_beta   90.00
_cell.angle_gamma   90.00
#
_symmetry.space_group_name_H-M   'P 1'
#
loop_
_entity.id
_entity.type
_entity.pdbx_description
1 polymer ?
#
loop_
_entity_poly.entity_id
_entity_poly.type
_entity_poly.pdbx_seq_one_letter_code
_entity_poly.pdbx_strand_id
1 'polypeptide(L)'
;ITNGTAVLGLGNIGALAGKPVMEGKSMLFKVFADIDAFDIEVDATDTDRFVETVKAIAPTFGGINLEDIKAPECFEIENRLKEELDIPVMHDDQHGTAIISSAGLLNALEVAGKKIENVRIVVNGAGASATSCTKLYVALGARKENILMLDSKGVITSDRPNLTESKKFFATDRRDVHTLEEAIKGADVFLGLSKGNVLTQDMVCLLYTSPSPRDRT
;
A
#
# COMPACT_ATOMS: atom_id res chain seq x y z
N ILE A 1 -2.45 3.91 16.65
CA ILE A 1 -2.49 2.64 17.41
C ILE A 1 -1.86 1.55 16.57
N THR A 2 -1.03 0.70 17.19
CA THR A 2 -0.33 -0.41 16.52
C THR A 2 -0.27 -1.67 17.40
N ASN A 3 0.01 -2.82 16.80
CA ASN A 3 0.53 -4.00 17.48
C ASN A 3 1.96 -4.37 17.02
N GLY A 4 2.57 -3.56 16.17
CA GLY A 4 3.93 -3.71 15.69
C GLY A 4 4.19 -4.97 14.86
N THR A 5 3.19 -5.48 14.17
CA THR A 5 3.30 -6.75 13.42
C THR A 5 3.81 -6.58 11.99
N ALA A 6 3.88 -5.35 11.46
CA ALA A 6 4.33 -5.07 10.10
C ALA A 6 5.10 -3.74 9.98
N VAL A 7 6.04 -3.50 10.88
CA VAL A 7 6.85 -2.28 10.89
C VAL A 7 7.77 -2.23 9.65
N LEU A 8 7.73 -1.12 8.93
CA LEU A 8 8.46 -0.95 7.67
C LEU A 8 9.97 -1.21 7.85
N GLY A 9 10.49 -2.15 7.07
CA GLY A 9 11.91 -2.54 7.10
C GLY A 9 12.32 -3.46 8.26
N LEU A 10 11.47 -3.62 9.28
CA LEU A 10 11.76 -4.41 10.49
C LEU A 10 10.84 -5.62 10.65
N GLY A 11 9.66 -5.61 10.03
CA GLY A 11 8.69 -6.70 10.11
C GLY A 11 7.95 -6.75 11.45
N ASN A 12 7.72 -7.95 11.95
CA ASN A 12 7.02 -8.17 13.22
C ASN A 12 8.01 -8.02 14.41
N ILE A 13 8.04 -6.81 14.98
CA ILE A 13 8.87 -6.51 16.15
C ILE A 13 8.06 -6.40 17.45
N GLY A 14 6.73 -6.47 17.35
CA GLY A 14 5.81 -6.39 18.48
C GLY A 14 5.58 -4.97 19.00
N ALA A 15 4.61 -4.87 19.91
CA ALA A 15 4.14 -3.60 20.45
C ALA A 15 5.27 -2.80 21.11
N LEU A 16 6.04 -3.41 22.02
CA LEU A 16 7.07 -2.70 22.78
C LEU A 16 8.17 -2.10 21.89
N ALA A 17 8.68 -2.88 20.92
CA ALA A 17 9.74 -2.39 20.05
C ALA A 17 9.20 -1.42 18.96
N GLY A 18 7.90 -1.40 18.70
CA GLY A 18 7.22 -0.45 17.83
C GLY A 18 7.09 0.96 18.41
N LYS A 19 7.21 1.11 19.73
CA LYS A 19 7.04 2.39 20.45
C LYS A 19 7.79 3.58 19.84
N PRO A 20 9.10 3.52 19.53
CA PRO A 20 9.81 4.67 18.97
C PRO A 20 9.27 5.11 17.61
N VAL A 21 8.76 4.16 16.80
CA VAL A 21 8.14 4.47 15.49
C VAL A 21 6.86 5.26 15.70
N MET A 22 6.03 4.84 16.64
CA MET A 22 4.75 5.49 16.93
C MET A 22 4.90 6.85 17.59
N GLU A 23 5.89 7.05 18.47
CA GLU A 23 6.25 8.35 19.00
C GLU A 23 6.66 9.30 17.86
N GLY A 24 7.47 8.82 16.90
CA GLY A 24 7.83 9.57 15.72
C GLY A 24 6.61 9.93 14.88
N LYS A 25 5.66 9.01 14.69
CA LYS A 25 4.40 9.28 13.97
C LYS A 25 3.56 10.35 14.66
N SER A 26 3.41 10.28 15.98
CA SER A 26 2.68 11.27 16.77
C SER A 26 3.30 12.65 16.65
N MET A 27 4.64 12.73 16.69
CA MET A 27 5.36 13.97 16.43
C MET A 27 5.07 14.55 15.04
N LEU A 28 5.03 13.73 14.00
CA LEU A 28 4.73 14.17 12.63
C LEU A 28 3.30 14.71 12.51
N PHE A 29 2.32 14.06 13.15
CA PHE A 29 0.94 14.58 13.22
C PHE A 29 0.91 15.99 13.86
N LYS A 30 1.68 16.20 14.93
CA LYS A 30 1.77 17.52 15.56
C LYS A 30 2.45 18.54 14.66
N VAL A 31 3.60 18.20 14.07
CA VAL A 31 4.41 19.13 13.27
C VAL A 31 3.69 19.55 11.97
N PHE A 32 3.06 18.62 11.27
CA PHE A 32 2.49 18.88 9.95
C PHE A 32 1.01 19.23 9.95
N ALA A 33 0.25 18.79 10.95
CA ALA A 33 -1.20 18.97 10.99
C ALA A 33 -1.71 19.67 12.25
N ASP A 34 -0.83 19.96 13.21
CA ASP A 34 -1.18 20.50 14.55
C ASP A 34 -2.20 19.64 15.29
N ILE A 35 -2.14 18.31 15.08
CA ILE A 35 -2.98 17.34 15.77
C ILE A 35 -2.24 16.81 16.98
N ASP A 36 -2.89 16.86 18.15
CA ASP A 36 -2.41 16.20 19.35
C ASP A 36 -2.68 14.70 19.27
N ALA A 37 -1.63 13.92 19.09
CA ALA A 37 -1.69 12.48 18.93
C ALA A 37 -1.03 11.77 20.14
N PHE A 38 -1.63 10.65 20.51
CA PHE A 38 -1.12 9.74 21.55
C PHE A 38 -0.82 8.41 20.91
N ASP A 39 0.42 7.95 21.00
CA ASP A 39 0.83 6.66 20.53
C ASP A 39 0.44 5.56 21.54
N ILE A 40 -0.23 4.53 21.04
CA ILE A 40 -0.71 3.40 21.85
C ILE A 40 -0.32 2.10 21.16
N GLU A 41 0.51 1.33 21.85
CA GLU A 41 0.98 0.02 21.39
C GLU A 41 0.23 -1.07 22.15
N VAL A 42 -0.54 -1.88 21.40
CA VAL A 42 -1.39 -2.93 21.96
C VAL A 42 -0.72 -4.28 21.77
N ASP A 43 -0.35 -4.92 22.88
CA ASP A 43 0.19 -6.29 22.84
C ASP A 43 -0.94 -7.31 22.61
N ALA A 44 -1.49 -7.30 21.40
CA ALA A 44 -2.50 -8.22 20.94
C ALA A 44 -2.33 -8.53 19.45
N THR A 45 -2.03 -9.79 19.14
CA THR A 45 -2.00 -10.33 17.78
C THR A 45 -3.34 -10.94 17.38
N ASP A 46 -4.20 -11.21 18.34
CA ASP A 46 -5.58 -11.65 18.13
C ASP A 46 -6.45 -10.45 17.74
N THR A 47 -7.17 -10.56 16.64
CA THR A 47 -7.98 -9.48 16.05
C THR A 47 -9.10 -9.04 16.98
N ASP A 48 -9.80 -9.97 17.63
CA ASP A 48 -10.92 -9.65 18.51
C ASP A 48 -10.43 -8.86 19.72
N ARG A 49 -9.34 -9.35 20.35
CA ARG A 49 -8.74 -8.68 21.50
C ARG A 49 -8.22 -7.27 21.14
N PHE A 50 -7.63 -7.12 19.95
CA PHE A 50 -7.16 -5.82 19.48
C PHE A 50 -8.33 -4.85 19.28
N VAL A 51 -9.38 -5.26 18.57
CA VAL A 51 -10.58 -4.44 18.31
C VAL A 51 -11.26 -4.04 19.62
N GLU A 52 -11.48 -4.98 20.54
CA GLU A 52 -12.11 -4.67 21.82
C GLU A 52 -11.26 -3.70 22.67
N THR A 53 -9.94 -3.82 22.64
CA THR A 53 -9.04 -2.88 23.33
C THR A 53 -9.17 -1.47 22.76
N VAL A 54 -9.17 -1.34 21.43
CA VAL A 54 -9.31 -0.04 20.75
C VAL A 54 -10.67 0.58 21.05
N LYS A 55 -11.73 -0.20 21.02
CA LYS A 55 -13.10 0.25 21.37
C LYS A 55 -13.18 0.76 22.80
N ALA A 56 -12.52 0.08 23.74
CA ALA A 56 -12.55 0.46 25.16
C ALA A 56 -11.91 1.84 25.41
N ILE A 57 -10.91 2.26 24.64
CA ILE A 57 -10.24 3.56 24.76
C ILE A 57 -10.80 4.63 23.85
N ALA A 58 -11.51 4.26 22.79
CA ALA A 58 -12.00 5.16 21.74
C ALA A 58 -12.82 6.37 22.25
N PRO A 59 -13.64 6.29 23.33
CA PRO A 59 -14.46 7.40 23.80
C PRO A 59 -13.69 8.68 24.16
N THR A 60 -12.38 8.58 24.34
CA THR A 60 -11.53 9.74 24.72
C THR A 60 -10.83 10.38 23.52
N PHE A 61 -11.03 9.86 22.30
CA PHE A 61 -10.34 10.30 21.10
C PHE A 61 -11.32 10.85 20.04
N GLY A 62 -10.86 11.80 19.23
CA GLY A 62 -11.57 12.34 18.09
C GLY A 62 -11.36 11.56 16.80
N GLY A 63 -10.40 10.60 16.76
CA GLY A 63 -10.12 9.75 15.61
C GLY A 63 -9.01 8.75 15.93
N ILE A 64 -8.87 7.73 15.09
CA ILE A 64 -7.88 6.66 15.26
C ILE A 64 -7.10 6.48 13.96
N ASN A 65 -5.77 6.57 14.06
CA ASN A 65 -4.85 6.09 13.04
C ASN A 65 -4.32 4.71 13.44
N LEU A 66 -4.55 3.71 12.58
CA LEU A 66 -3.95 2.40 12.69
C LEU A 66 -2.64 2.38 11.88
N GLU A 67 -1.59 1.80 12.45
CA GLU A 67 -0.25 1.80 11.86
C GLU A 67 0.42 0.45 12.06
N ASP A 68 1.23 0.01 11.08
CA ASP A 68 2.12 -1.16 11.19
C ASP A 68 1.41 -2.46 11.60
N ILE A 69 0.18 -2.66 11.18
CA ILE A 69 -0.59 -3.88 11.39
C ILE A 69 -0.54 -4.73 10.12
N LYS A 70 -0.11 -5.99 10.25
CA LYS A 70 0.06 -6.89 9.10
C LYS A 70 -1.26 -7.22 8.39
N ALA A 71 -1.17 -7.50 7.10
CA ALA A 71 -2.26 -8.09 6.35
C ALA A 71 -2.27 -9.64 6.54
N PRO A 72 -3.45 -10.31 6.55
CA PRO A 72 -4.76 -9.73 6.23
C PRO A 72 -5.50 -9.08 7.41
N GLU A 73 -5.00 -9.21 8.64
CA GLU A 73 -5.68 -8.77 9.87
C GLU A 73 -5.99 -7.28 9.87
N CYS A 74 -5.12 -6.46 9.28
CA CYS A 74 -5.33 -5.01 9.21
C CYS A 74 -6.63 -4.61 8.48
N PHE A 75 -7.06 -5.38 7.48
CA PHE A 75 -8.30 -5.12 6.75
C PHE A 75 -9.54 -5.37 7.63
N GLU A 76 -9.52 -6.47 8.37
CA GLU A 76 -10.61 -6.83 9.29
C GLU A 76 -10.70 -5.84 10.44
N ILE A 77 -9.57 -5.52 11.08
CA ILE A 77 -9.48 -4.58 12.19
C ILE A 77 -10.04 -3.22 11.77
N GLU A 78 -9.58 -2.69 10.64
CA GLU A 78 -10.04 -1.38 10.16
C GLU A 78 -11.54 -1.37 9.86
N ASN A 79 -12.04 -2.38 9.13
CA ASN A 79 -13.45 -2.45 8.78
C ASN A 79 -14.35 -2.52 10.02
N ARG A 80 -14.02 -3.40 10.97
CA ARG A 80 -14.77 -3.53 12.22
C ARG A 80 -14.78 -2.25 13.03
N LEU A 81 -13.63 -1.61 13.19
CA LEU A 81 -13.57 -0.35 13.93
C LEU A 81 -14.32 0.78 13.24
N LYS A 82 -14.35 0.83 11.90
CA LYS A 82 -15.18 1.78 11.14
C LYS A 82 -16.68 1.54 11.31
N GLU A 83 -17.10 0.29 11.43
CA GLU A 83 -18.50 -0.09 11.63
C GLU A 83 -18.96 0.09 13.08
N GLU A 84 -18.07 -0.12 14.05
CA GLU A 84 -18.40 -0.19 15.47
C GLU A 84 -18.10 1.10 16.24
N LEU A 85 -17.43 2.10 15.63
CA LEU A 85 -17.09 3.39 16.24
C LEU A 85 -17.72 4.56 15.49
N ASP A 86 -18.15 5.58 16.23
CA ASP A 86 -18.70 6.84 15.68
C ASP A 86 -17.61 7.90 15.40
N ILE A 87 -16.34 7.55 15.46
CA ILE A 87 -15.20 8.44 15.18
C ILE A 87 -14.45 7.96 13.94
N PRO A 88 -13.77 8.85 13.20
CA PRO A 88 -12.94 8.45 12.04
C PRO A 88 -11.88 7.42 12.42
N VAL A 89 -11.78 6.37 11.61
CA VAL A 89 -10.73 5.35 11.71
C VAL A 89 -10.05 5.22 10.35
N MET A 90 -8.72 5.26 10.33
CA MET A 90 -7.92 5.11 9.12
C MET A 90 -6.73 4.20 9.41
N HIS A 91 -6.36 3.37 8.45
CA HIS A 91 -5.10 2.63 8.46
C HIS A 91 -4.12 3.29 7.48
N ASP A 92 -3.06 3.91 8.00
CA ASP A 92 -2.16 4.75 7.19
C ASP A 92 -1.40 3.97 6.12
N ASP A 93 -0.88 2.78 6.42
CA ASP A 93 -0.20 1.94 5.43
C ASP A 93 -1.09 1.59 4.23
N GLN A 94 -2.40 1.59 4.42
CA GLN A 94 -3.35 1.40 3.32
C GLN A 94 -3.66 2.73 2.63
N HIS A 95 -4.22 3.68 3.37
CA HIS A 95 -4.86 4.86 2.80
C HIS A 95 -3.90 6.05 2.65
N GLY A 96 -2.99 6.28 3.61
CA GLY A 96 -1.98 7.34 3.50
C GLY A 96 -1.05 7.10 2.32
N THR A 97 -0.51 5.88 2.22
CA THR A 97 0.33 5.47 1.09
C THR A 97 -0.41 5.56 -0.24
N ALA A 98 -1.69 5.16 -0.29
CA ALA A 98 -2.51 5.26 -1.50
C ALA A 98 -2.72 6.73 -1.93
N ILE A 99 -3.03 7.61 -1.00
CA ILE A 99 -3.25 9.04 -1.28
C ILE A 99 -1.99 9.69 -1.83
N ILE A 100 -0.85 9.54 -1.16
CA ILE A 100 0.39 10.20 -1.59
C ILE A 100 0.93 9.63 -2.90
N SER A 101 0.85 8.32 -3.09
CA SER A 101 1.29 7.70 -4.35
C SER A 101 0.39 8.10 -5.53
N SER A 102 -0.91 8.24 -5.29
CA SER A 102 -1.86 8.70 -6.31
C SER A 102 -1.61 10.17 -6.69
N ALA A 103 -1.34 11.04 -5.72
CA ALA A 103 -0.98 12.42 -5.98
C ALA A 103 0.30 12.51 -6.82
N GLY A 104 1.32 11.72 -6.47
CA GLY A 104 2.55 11.61 -7.26
C GLY A 104 2.31 11.08 -8.67
N LEU A 105 1.47 10.05 -8.82
CA LEU A 105 1.13 9.48 -10.13
C LEU A 105 0.43 10.51 -11.02
N LEU A 106 -0.60 11.18 -10.53
CA LEU A 106 -1.36 12.17 -11.32
C LEU A 106 -0.46 13.29 -11.82
N ASN A 107 0.40 13.85 -10.95
CA ASN A 107 1.36 14.89 -11.35
C ASN A 107 2.41 14.37 -12.34
N ALA A 108 2.92 13.16 -12.14
CA ALA A 108 3.86 12.55 -13.07
C ALA A 108 3.24 12.32 -14.46
N LEU A 109 1.98 11.91 -14.52
CA LEU A 109 1.25 11.73 -15.77
C LEU A 109 1.00 13.06 -16.50
N GLU A 110 0.69 14.14 -15.77
CA GLU A 110 0.57 15.49 -16.33
C GLU A 110 1.90 15.92 -16.95
N VAL A 111 3.01 15.81 -16.24
CA VAL A 111 4.35 16.13 -16.73
C VAL A 111 4.73 15.30 -17.97
N ALA A 112 4.36 14.01 -17.98
CA ALA A 112 4.63 13.09 -19.08
C ALA A 112 3.66 13.25 -20.26
N GLY A 113 2.61 14.05 -20.16
CA GLY A 113 1.56 14.21 -21.17
C GLY A 113 0.75 12.91 -21.39
N LYS A 114 0.63 12.06 -20.38
CA LYS A 114 -0.07 10.77 -20.45
C LYS A 114 -1.40 10.83 -19.70
N LYS A 115 -2.36 10.06 -20.17
CA LYS A 115 -3.67 9.91 -19.52
C LYS A 115 -3.71 8.61 -18.72
N ILE A 116 -4.27 8.67 -17.51
CA ILE A 116 -4.29 7.56 -16.55
C ILE A 116 -4.97 6.30 -17.12
N GLU A 117 -5.99 6.47 -17.97
CA GLU A 117 -6.70 5.37 -18.60
C GLU A 117 -5.87 4.61 -19.65
N ASN A 118 -4.76 5.19 -20.13
CA ASN A 118 -3.96 4.62 -21.21
C ASN A 118 -2.62 4.05 -20.75
N VAL A 119 -2.24 4.30 -19.49
CA VAL A 119 -0.94 3.84 -18.96
C VAL A 119 -0.98 2.38 -18.55
N ARG A 120 0.14 1.69 -18.76
CA ARG A 120 0.38 0.34 -18.27
C ARG A 120 1.13 0.41 -16.94
N ILE A 121 0.56 -0.19 -15.91
CA ILE A 121 1.06 -0.12 -14.53
C ILE A 121 1.50 -1.51 -14.10
N VAL A 122 2.72 -1.61 -13.60
CA VAL A 122 3.24 -2.82 -12.96
C VAL A 122 3.36 -2.57 -11.47
N VAL A 123 2.69 -3.39 -10.67
CA VAL A 123 2.68 -3.32 -9.21
C VAL A 123 3.44 -4.51 -8.64
N ASN A 124 4.59 -4.27 -8.06
CA ASN A 124 5.39 -5.30 -7.41
C ASN A 124 5.16 -5.31 -5.91
N GLY A 125 4.29 -6.19 -5.48
CA GLY A 125 3.73 -6.34 -4.15
C GLY A 125 2.24 -6.61 -4.22
N ALA A 126 1.70 -7.34 -3.24
CA ALA A 126 0.28 -7.65 -3.14
C ALA A 126 -0.18 -7.63 -1.66
N GLY A 127 0.48 -6.82 -0.85
CA GLY A 127 0.12 -6.52 0.53
C GLY A 127 -0.92 -5.41 0.64
N ALA A 128 -1.13 -4.90 1.87
CA ALA A 128 -2.11 -3.86 2.17
C ALA A 128 -1.90 -2.60 1.33
N SER A 129 -0.70 -2.01 1.36
CA SER A 129 -0.37 -0.79 0.62
C SER A 129 -0.54 -0.95 -0.89
N ALA A 130 0.02 -2.03 -1.47
CA ALA A 130 -0.07 -2.29 -2.90
C ALA A 130 -1.52 -2.42 -3.37
N THR A 131 -2.33 -3.15 -2.61
CA THR A 131 -3.76 -3.33 -2.90
C THR A 131 -4.51 -2.01 -2.84
N SER A 132 -4.29 -1.21 -1.81
CA SER A 132 -4.98 0.06 -1.59
C SER A 132 -4.58 1.12 -2.62
N CYS A 133 -3.27 1.26 -2.91
CA CYS A 133 -2.78 2.14 -3.97
C CYS A 133 -3.42 1.79 -5.31
N THR A 134 -3.42 0.51 -5.68
CA THR A 134 -3.93 0.07 -6.97
C THR A 134 -5.45 0.26 -7.08
N LYS A 135 -6.20 0.01 -5.99
CA LYS A 135 -7.64 0.32 -5.95
C LYS A 135 -7.92 1.80 -6.16
N LEU A 136 -7.13 2.68 -5.53
CA LEU A 136 -7.28 4.12 -5.70
C LEU A 136 -6.91 4.55 -7.13
N TYR A 137 -5.87 3.97 -7.74
CA TYR A 137 -5.54 4.24 -9.15
C TYR A 137 -6.69 3.87 -10.09
N VAL A 138 -7.35 2.73 -9.86
CA VAL A 138 -8.54 2.33 -10.64
C VAL A 138 -9.70 3.31 -10.41
N ALA A 139 -9.94 3.74 -9.17
CA ALA A 139 -10.97 4.75 -8.87
C ALA A 139 -10.69 6.11 -9.53
N LEU A 140 -9.41 6.45 -9.74
CA LEU A 140 -8.97 7.66 -10.45
C LEU A 140 -8.99 7.51 -11.98
N GLY A 141 -9.31 6.33 -12.52
CA GLY A 141 -9.49 6.10 -13.95
C GLY A 141 -8.48 5.14 -14.60
N ALA A 142 -7.53 4.58 -13.86
CA ALA A 142 -6.65 3.54 -14.41
C ALA A 142 -7.48 2.30 -14.80
N ARG A 143 -7.27 1.79 -15.99
CA ARG A 143 -7.97 0.59 -16.45
C ARG A 143 -7.35 -0.65 -15.82
N LYS A 144 -8.17 -1.48 -15.20
CA LYS A 144 -7.74 -2.70 -14.51
C LYS A 144 -6.98 -3.66 -15.44
N GLU A 145 -7.39 -3.77 -16.68
CA GLU A 145 -6.75 -4.59 -17.70
C GLU A 145 -5.33 -4.15 -18.07
N ASN A 146 -4.98 -2.89 -17.76
CA ASN A 146 -3.65 -2.32 -17.96
C ASN A 146 -2.75 -2.49 -16.73
N ILE A 147 -3.22 -3.14 -15.68
CA ILE A 147 -2.47 -3.33 -14.42
C ILE A 147 -2.02 -4.77 -14.30
N LEU A 148 -0.73 -4.97 -14.09
CA LEU A 148 -0.15 -6.27 -13.71
C LEU A 148 0.34 -6.21 -12.28
N MET A 149 -0.26 -7.00 -11.40
CA MET A 149 0.16 -7.12 -10.00
C MET A 149 0.97 -8.40 -9.81
N LEU A 150 2.07 -8.28 -9.07
CA LEU A 150 2.97 -9.39 -8.75
C LEU A 150 3.08 -9.59 -7.23
N ASP A 151 3.21 -10.83 -6.84
CA ASP A 151 3.65 -11.22 -5.50
C ASP A 151 4.97 -12.03 -5.56
N SER A 152 5.37 -12.66 -4.45
CA SER A 152 6.60 -13.45 -4.38
C SER A 152 6.64 -14.66 -5.34
N LYS A 153 5.52 -15.01 -5.94
CA LYS A 153 5.39 -16.12 -6.92
C LYS A 153 5.28 -15.63 -8.37
N GLY A 154 5.46 -14.33 -8.61
CA GLY A 154 5.33 -13.70 -9.94
C GLY A 154 3.98 -13.06 -10.18
N VAL A 155 3.61 -12.88 -11.44
CA VAL A 155 2.33 -12.27 -11.85
C VAL A 155 1.14 -13.03 -11.28
N ILE A 156 0.18 -12.28 -10.74
CA ILE A 156 -1.05 -12.86 -10.18
C ILE A 156 -2.02 -13.14 -11.32
N THR A 157 -2.12 -14.42 -11.70
CA THR A 157 -3.03 -14.88 -12.76
C THR A 157 -4.29 -15.51 -12.18
N SER A 158 -5.40 -15.44 -12.91
CA SER A 158 -6.72 -15.88 -12.46
C SER A 158 -6.84 -17.41 -12.22
N ASP A 159 -5.94 -18.20 -12.81
CA ASP A 159 -5.88 -19.66 -12.63
C ASP A 159 -5.06 -20.10 -11.40
N ARG A 160 -4.41 -19.17 -10.70
CA ARG A 160 -3.65 -19.50 -9.49
C ARG A 160 -4.59 -19.95 -8.36
N PRO A 161 -4.28 -21.07 -7.70
CA PRO A 161 -5.08 -21.54 -6.56
C PRO A 161 -4.89 -20.65 -5.33
N ASN A 162 -5.88 -20.66 -4.44
CA ASN A 162 -5.82 -20.05 -3.11
C ASN A 162 -5.49 -18.53 -3.11
N LEU A 163 -6.00 -17.80 -4.08
CA LEU A 163 -5.92 -16.34 -4.07
C LEU A 163 -6.88 -15.76 -3.02
N THR A 164 -6.40 -14.80 -2.24
CA THR A 164 -7.26 -13.96 -1.39
C THR A 164 -8.19 -13.10 -2.27
N GLU A 165 -9.30 -12.61 -1.71
CA GLU A 165 -10.24 -11.77 -2.47
C GLU A 165 -9.56 -10.51 -3.05
N SER A 166 -8.64 -9.89 -2.30
CA SER A 166 -7.88 -8.75 -2.80
C SER A 166 -7.00 -9.10 -4.01
N LYS A 167 -6.38 -10.28 -4.01
CA LYS A 167 -5.57 -10.77 -5.13
C LYS A 167 -6.43 -11.18 -6.32
N LYS A 168 -7.59 -11.81 -6.10
CA LYS A 168 -8.54 -12.14 -7.16
C LYS A 168 -9.00 -10.91 -7.91
N PHE A 169 -9.22 -9.79 -7.21
CA PHE A 169 -9.64 -8.55 -7.85
C PHE A 169 -8.64 -8.07 -8.91
N PHE A 170 -7.33 -8.26 -8.68
CA PHE A 170 -6.26 -7.83 -9.61
C PHE A 170 -5.68 -8.97 -10.46
N ALA A 171 -6.21 -10.18 -10.35
CA ALA A 171 -5.73 -11.29 -11.14
C ALA A 171 -5.99 -11.05 -12.64
N THR A 172 -4.99 -11.34 -13.45
CA THR A 172 -5.05 -11.20 -14.91
C THR A 172 -5.25 -12.55 -15.61
N ASP A 173 -5.88 -12.52 -16.79
CA ASP A 173 -5.99 -13.71 -17.66
C ASP A 173 -4.80 -13.86 -18.63
N ARG A 174 -3.84 -12.94 -18.59
CA ARG A 174 -2.61 -13.04 -19.39
C ARG A 174 -1.79 -14.25 -18.96
N ARG A 175 -1.33 -15.04 -19.96
CA ARG A 175 -0.52 -16.25 -19.76
C ARG A 175 0.87 -16.13 -20.39
N ASP A 176 1.16 -14.99 -20.98
CA ASP A 176 2.41 -14.66 -21.67
C ASP A 176 3.42 -13.92 -20.77
N VAL A 177 3.03 -13.60 -19.53
CA VAL A 177 3.84 -12.81 -18.59
C VAL A 177 3.81 -13.46 -17.21
N HIS A 178 4.98 -13.81 -16.67
CA HIS A 178 5.10 -14.51 -15.40
C HIS A 178 6.00 -13.80 -14.40
N THR A 179 7.04 -13.12 -14.87
CA THR A 179 8.08 -12.50 -14.04
C THR A 179 7.97 -10.97 -14.04
N LEU A 180 8.67 -10.33 -13.10
CA LEU A 180 8.75 -8.87 -13.06
C LEU A 180 9.44 -8.32 -14.32
N GLU A 181 10.52 -8.98 -14.77
CA GLU A 181 11.26 -8.55 -15.95
C GLU A 181 10.40 -8.58 -17.21
N GLU A 182 9.53 -9.59 -17.35
CA GLU A 182 8.59 -9.68 -18.46
C GLU A 182 7.49 -8.62 -18.34
N ALA A 183 6.96 -8.42 -17.14
CA ALA A 183 5.86 -7.49 -16.88
C ALA A 183 6.25 -6.04 -17.14
N ILE A 184 7.51 -5.66 -16.81
CA ILE A 184 7.95 -4.27 -16.87
C ILE A 184 8.24 -3.79 -18.28
N LYS A 185 8.40 -4.70 -19.26
CA LYS A 185 8.67 -4.35 -20.65
C LYS A 185 7.59 -3.44 -21.24
N GLY A 186 7.98 -2.18 -21.50
CA GLY A 186 7.09 -1.15 -22.01
C GLY A 186 5.98 -0.73 -21.06
N ALA A 187 6.09 -0.97 -19.76
CA ALA A 187 5.21 -0.37 -18.77
C ALA A 187 5.51 1.13 -18.62
N ASP A 188 4.50 1.92 -18.34
CA ASP A 188 4.63 3.37 -18.12
C ASP A 188 4.94 3.68 -16.65
N VAL A 189 4.44 2.85 -15.73
CA VAL A 189 4.51 3.07 -14.30
C VAL A 189 4.94 1.77 -13.61
N PHE A 190 5.90 1.88 -12.70
CA PHE A 190 6.27 0.85 -11.75
C PHE A 190 5.95 1.30 -10.33
N LEU A 191 5.15 0.52 -9.62
CA LEU A 191 4.84 0.72 -8.20
C LEU A 191 5.49 -0.40 -7.37
N GLY A 192 6.56 -0.09 -6.67
CA GLY A 192 7.33 -1.04 -5.85
C GLY A 192 6.94 -0.98 -4.38
N LEU A 193 6.13 -1.93 -3.91
CA LEU A 193 5.63 -2.02 -2.53
C LEU A 193 5.84 -3.45 -1.96
N SER A 194 7.04 -4.00 -2.16
CA SER A 194 7.40 -5.34 -1.63
C SER A 194 8.67 -5.26 -0.77
N LYS A 195 9.83 -5.41 -1.37
CA LYS A 195 11.13 -5.35 -0.71
C LYS A 195 12.12 -4.55 -1.56
N GLY A 196 13.19 -4.08 -0.94
CA GLY A 196 14.26 -3.37 -1.66
C GLY A 196 14.99 -4.25 -2.68
N ASN A 197 15.64 -3.58 -3.64
CA ASN A 197 16.57 -4.18 -4.62
C ASN A 197 15.94 -5.24 -5.56
N VAL A 198 14.64 -5.15 -5.84
CA VAL A 198 13.97 -6.05 -6.81
C VAL A 198 13.98 -5.49 -8.23
N LEU A 199 14.04 -4.18 -8.38
CA LEU A 199 14.13 -3.49 -9.66
C LEU A 199 15.60 -3.24 -9.99
N THR A 200 16.11 -3.90 -11.02
CA THR A 200 17.50 -3.72 -11.50
C THR A 200 17.63 -2.54 -12.46
N GLN A 201 18.85 -2.06 -12.71
CA GLN A 201 19.10 -0.99 -13.69
C GLN A 201 18.62 -1.41 -15.09
N ASP A 202 18.86 -2.65 -15.49
CA ASP A 202 18.43 -3.18 -16.78
C ASP A 202 16.90 -3.17 -16.90
N MET A 203 16.18 -3.52 -15.82
CA MET A 203 14.71 -3.45 -15.80
C MET A 203 14.20 -2.01 -15.93
N VAL A 204 14.89 -1.02 -15.34
CA VAL A 204 14.53 0.40 -15.50
C VAL A 204 14.63 0.82 -16.97
N CYS A 205 15.63 0.32 -17.70
CA CYS A 205 15.77 0.59 -19.14
C CYS A 205 14.67 -0.05 -19.99
N LEU A 206 13.92 -1.04 -19.46
CA LEU A 206 12.79 -1.68 -20.14
C LEU A 206 11.47 -0.92 -19.97
N LEU A 207 11.40 -0.01 -18.99
CA LEU A 207 10.24 0.89 -18.85
C LEU A 207 10.16 1.78 -20.08
N TYR A 208 8.94 2.13 -20.48
CA TYR A 208 8.73 3.14 -21.49
C TYR A 208 9.10 4.52 -20.91
N THR A 209 10.35 4.89 -21.06
CA THR A 209 10.85 6.19 -20.62
C THR A 209 10.72 7.21 -21.74
N SER A 210 10.29 8.42 -21.43
CA SER A 210 10.56 9.57 -22.28
C SER A 210 12.09 9.72 -22.44
N PRO A 211 12.58 10.18 -23.60
CA PRO A 211 14.03 10.35 -23.79
C PRO A 211 14.60 11.16 -22.64
N SER A 212 15.68 10.64 -22.01
CA SER A 212 16.41 11.34 -20.99
C SER A 212 16.95 12.66 -21.56
N PRO A 213 17.06 13.73 -20.76
CA PRO A 213 17.80 14.92 -21.19
C PRO A 213 19.22 14.64 -21.69
N ARG A 214 19.78 13.49 -21.31
CA ARG A 214 21.09 13.00 -21.79
C ARG A 214 21.01 12.39 -23.20
N ASP A 215 19.83 12.03 -23.67
CA ASP A 215 19.64 11.44 -25.02
C ASP A 215 19.44 12.52 -26.10
N ARG A 216 19.60 13.81 -25.73
CA ARG A 216 19.51 14.97 -26.63
C ARG A 216 20.87 15.46 -27.12
N THR A 217 21.82 14.53 -27.32
CA THR A 217 23.10 14.87 -28.00
C THR A 217 23.10 14.27 -29.38
#